data_a688505d8954e1447c6756514c2f7359
#
_entry.id   a688505d8954e1447c6756514c2f7359
#
_cell.length_a   1.000
_cell.length_b   1.000
_cell.length_c   1.000
_cell.angle_alpha   90.00
_cell.angle_beta   90.00
_cell.angle_gamma   90.00
#
_symmetry.space_group_name_H-M   'P 1'
#
loop_
_entity.id
_entity.type
_entity.pdbx_description
1 polymer ?
#
loop_
_entity_poly.entity_id
_entity_poly.type
_entity_poly.pdbx_seq_one_letter_code
_entity_poly.pdbx_strand_id
1 'polypeptide(L)'
;KEFKSKSKIPLEYYLEPKDNSRFEPTYRYSKRIFDFLEKETGVKYPWKINRQIPVRDFLYAGMENTTTTLFATRYVVDSIGFVDRNYTNVDAHELAHHWFGDLITAESSTHHWLQEGFATYYAALAEKEIYGDDYFYSKLYDTAQQLKFASRTDSIPVLNPKASSLTFYEKGAWTLFVLHETIGDKAFKKAIKSYLKKYAYKTVNTNDFFDEIKKVSDFDSAKFQKTWLETTAFDTPTANALLSKNKTIQIRLEVDKMKKTPFAEKQDYFLKLLNSDVYHAVKESIVSQIESDKYE
;
A
#
# COMPACT_ATOMS: atom_id res chain seq x y z
N LYS A 1 14.19 11.44 20.03
CA LYS A 1 14.50 12.74 19.36
C LYS A 1 13.21 13.41 18.93
N GLU A 2 13.21 14.73 18.92
CA GLU A 2 12.06 15.56 18.52
C GLU A 2 12.36 16.29 17.21
N PHE A 3 11.36 16.30 16.33
CA PHE A 3 11.36 17.02 15.05
C PHE A 3 10.06 17.81 14.91
N LYS A 4 9.96 18.61 13.87
CA LYS A 4 8.72 19.30 13.50
C LYS A 4 8.38 19.00 12.04
N SER A 5 7.11 18.68 11.78
CA SER A 5 6.57 18.60 10.42
C SER A 5 6.56 19.97 9.73
N LYS A 6 6.23 20.00 8.44
CA LYS A 6 5.99 21.28 7.71
C LYS A 6 4.83 22.07 8.31
N SER A 7 3.81 21.39 8.82
CA SER A 7 2.65 22.00 9.52
C SER A 7 2.92 22.36 10.99
N LYS A 8 4.18 22.17 11.46
CA LYS A 8 4.65 22.48 12.83
C LYS A 8 4.14 21.50 13.90
N ILE A 9 3.63 20.34 13.54
CA ILE A 9 3.28 19.29 14.49
C ILE A 9 4.57 18.70 15.08
N PRO A 10 4.71 18.58 16.41
CA PRO A 10 5.81 17.86 17.05
C PRO A 10 5.79 16.37 16.65
N LEU A 11 6.97 15.87 16.23
CA LEU A 11 7.21 14.47 15.87
C LEU A 11 8.26 13.93 16.84
N GLU A 12 7.85 13.03 17.72
CA GLU A 12 8.71 12.44 18.74
C GLU A 12 9.01 10.98 18.39
N TYR A 13 10.27 10.68 18.14
CA TYR A 13 10.74 9.33 17.80
C TYR A 13 11.60 8.77 18.91
N TYR A 14 11.20 7.60 19.42
CA TYR A 14 11.80 6.97 20.58
C TYR A 14 12.64 5.76 20.16
N LEU A 15 13.76 5.54 20.87
CA LEU A 15 14.55 4.32 20.83
C LEU A 15 15.17 4.10 22.20
N GLU A 16 15.54 2.86 22.50
CA GLU A 16 16.39 2.59 23.65
C GLU A 16 17.77 3.20 23.45
N PRO A 17 18.45 3.69 24.52
CA PRO A 17 19.78 4.33 24.39
C PRO A 17 20.81 3.47 23.66
N LYS A 18 20.77 2.14 23.85
CA LYS A 18 21.68 1.18 23.19
C LYS A 18 21.50 1.13 21.66
N ASP A 19 20.31 1.49 21.15
CA ASP A 19 19.97 1.47 19.72
C ASP A 19 20.16 2.83 19.05
N ASN A 20 20.82 3.80 19.70
CA ASN A 20 20.97 5.17 19.17
C ASN A 20 21.61 5.22 17.77
N SER A 21 22.53 4.31 17.44
CA SER A 21 23.15 4.20 16.11
C SER A 21 22.17 3.76 15.02
N ARG A 22 21.07 3.11 15.39
CA ARG A 22 19.98 2.67 14.49
C ARG A 22 18.92 3.74 14.28
N PHE A 23 19.04 4.89 14.93
CA PHE A 23 18.01 5.94 14.86
C PHE A 23 17.79 6.43 13.43
N GLU A 24 18.86 6.80 12.74
CA GLU A 24 18.77 7.32 11.38
C GLU A 24 18.21 6.26 10.42
N PRO A 25 18.74 5.02 10.33
CA PRO A 25 18.19 4.02 9.43
C PRO A 25 16.70 3.71 9.73
N THR A 26 16.30 3.61 10.99
CA THR A 26 14.93 3.30 11.37
C THR A 26 13.96 4.40 10.95
N TYR A 27 14.25 5.67 11.28
CA TYR A 27 13.34 6.80 11.09
C TYR A 27 13.67 7.68 9.88
N ARG A 28 14.51 7.18 8.98
CA ARG A 28 15.05 7.91 7.80
C ARG A 28 14.00 8.68 7.03
N TYR A 29 12.84 8.08 6.82
CA TYR A 29 11.78 8.64 6.01
C TYR A 29 10.57 9.13 6.80
N SER A 30 10.50 8.90 8.11
CA SER A 30 9.30 9.16 8.93
C SER A 30 8.77 10.59 8.80
N LYS A 31 9.65 11.60 8.85
CA LYS A 31 9.22 12.99 8.64
C LYS A 31 8.74 13.24 7.20
N ARG A 32 9.38 12.66 6.20
CA ARG A 32 8.98 12.80 4.78
C ARG A 32 7.61 12.16 4.55
N ILE A 33 7.37 10.99 5.12
CA ILE A 33 6.09 10.28 5.10
C ILE A 33 5.00 11.14 5.72
N PHE A 34 5.25 11.72 6.89
CA PHE A 34 4.29 12.60 7.57
C PHE A 34 3.89 13.79 6.69
N ASP A 35 4.88 14.53 6.19
CA ASP A 35 4.67 15.70 5.35
C ASP A 35 3.96 15.34 4.02
N PHE A 36 4.24 14.15 3.47
CA PHE A 36 3.59 13.62 2.27
C PHE A 36 2.12 13.30 2.52
N LEU A 37 1.79 12.53 3.56
CA LEU A 37 0.41 12.11 3.85
C LEU A 37 -0.50 13.31 4.16
N GLU A 38 -0.01 14.32 4.90
CA GLU A 38 -0.75 15.58 5.09
C GLU A 38 -1.08 16.27 3.76
N LYS A 39 -0.12 16.30 2.84
CA LYS A 39 -0.29 16.90 1.51
C LYS A 39 -1.25 16.06 0.66
N GLU A 40 -1.09 14.75 0.67
CA GLU A 40 -1.80 13.83 -0.20
C GLU A 40 -3.29 13.71 0.17
N THR A 41 -3.60 13.62 1.47
CA THR A 41 -4.98 13.64 1.97
C THR A 41 -5.65 15.02 1.80
N GLY A 42 -4.86 16.09 1.71
CA GLY A 42 -5.33 17.48 1.69
C GLY A 42 -6.02 17.92 2.99
N VAL A 43 -5.85 17.14 4.07
CA VAL A 43 -6.35 17.43 5.42
C VAL A 43 -5.19 17.41 6.39
N LYS A 44 -5.01 18.49 7.15
CA LYS A 44 -3.96 18.58 8.17
C LYS A 44 -4.10 17.43 9.17
N TYR A 45 -2.96 16.99 9.69
CA TYR A 45 -2.92 16.02 10.76
C TYR A 45 -3.85 16.47 11.91
N PRO A 46 -4.81 15.63 12.32
CA PRO A 46 -5.91 16.10 13.20
C PRO A 46 -5.51 16.23 14.67
N TRP A 47 -4.31 15.80 15.04
CA TRP A 47 -3.86 15.72 16.41
C TRP A 47 -2.73 16.74 16.68
N LYS A 48 -2.38 16.94 17.97
CA LYS A 48 -1.39 17.95 18.38
C LYS A 48 0.05 17.44 18.37
N ILE A 49 0.26 16.15 18.30
CA ILE A 49 1.56 15.49 18.39
C ILE A 49 1.51 14.11 17.72
N ASN A 50 2.61 13.67 17.15
CA ASN A 50 2.80 12.28 16.70
C ASN A 50 4.02 11.67 17.38
N ARG A 51 3.85 10.50 17.96
CA ARG A 51 4.90 9.70 18.60
C ARG A 51 5.03 8.35 17.93
N GLN A 52 6.23 7.81 17.92
CA GLN A 52 6.51 6.47 17.42
C GLN A 52 7.44 5.76 18.41
N ILE A 53 7.00 4.59 18.91
CA ILE A 53 7.66 3.86 20.00
C ILE A 53 7.81 2.40 19.61
N PRO A 54 9.04 1.88 19.48
CA PRO A 54 9.28 0.45 19.25
C PRO A 54 9.02 -0.34 20.53
N VAL A 55 8.33 -1.47 20.38
CA VAL A 55 7.95 -2.35 21.49
C VAL A 55 8.50 -3.76 21.25
N ARG A 56 9.07 -4.39 22.29
CA ARG A 56 9.52 -5.79 22.26
C ARG A 56 8.34 -6.74 22.38
N ASP A 57 8.52 -7.93 21.86
CA ASP A 57 7.53 -9.02 21.93
C ASP A 57 6.13 -8.59 21.46
N PHE A 58 6.11 -7.67 20.47
CA PHE A 58 4.90 -7.12 19.91
C PHE A 58 4.36 -8.04 18.82
N LEU A 59 3.10 -8.45 18.97
CA LEU A 59 2.47 -9.43 18.08
C LEU A 59 2.34 -8.93 16.64
N TYR A 60 2.03 -7.65 16.46
CA TYR A 60 1.78 -7.01 15.17
C TYR A 60 3.04 -6.37 14.59
N ALA A 61 2.96 -5.86 13.36
CA ALA A 61 3.98 -5.02 12.75
C ALA A 61 3.98 -3.63 13.38
N GLY A 62 2.80 -3.02 13.44
CA GLY A 62 2.49 -1.75 14.04
C GLY A 62 1.13 -1.74 14.71
N MET A 63 0.78 -0.63 15.33
CA MET A 63 -0.51 -0.33 15.91
C MET A 63 -0.70 1.19 15.98
N GLU A 64 -1.80 1.62 15.44
CA GLU A 64 -2.12 3.03 15.16
C GLU A 64 -2.63 3.82 16.36
N ASN A 65 -2.34 3.43 17.60
CA ASN A 65 -2.87 4.17 18.75
C ASN A 65 -2.77 5.68 18.53
N THR A 66 -3.89 6.35 18.60
CA THR A 66 -4.04 7.78 18.29
C THR A 66 -2.93 8.61 18.92
N THR A 67 -2.17 9.35 18.11
CA THR A 67 -0.98 10.13 18.48
C THR A 67 0.27 9.36 18.88
N THR A 68 0.20 8.04 19.04
CA THR A 68 1.32 7.26 19.57
C THR A 68 1.40 5.87 18.90
N THR A 69 1.95 5.82 17.72
CA THR A 69 2.17 4.56 17.00
C THR A 69 3.12 3.65 17.79
N LEU A 70 2.72 2.41 18.02
CA LEU A 70 3.59 1.35 18.51
C LEU A 70 4.03 0.49 17.33
N PHE A 71 5.28 0.03 17.33
CA PHE A 71 5.76 -0.90 16.30
C PHE A 71 6.76 -1.90 16.83
N ALA A 72 6.87 -3.04 16.18
CA ALA A 72 7.73 -4.12 16.62
C ALA A 72 9.23 -3.77 16.48
N THR A 73 10.04 -4.05 17.50
CA THR A 73 11.49 -3.78 17.51
C THR A 73 12.26 -4.45 16.38
N ARG A 74 11.69 -5.45 15.68
CA ARG A 74 12.31 -6.05 14.48
C ARG A 74 12.51 -5.06 13.33
N TYR A 75 11.87 -3.90 13.36
CA TYR A 75 12.03 -2.80 12.39
C TYR A 75 13.08 -1.76 12.85
N VAL A 76 13.66 -1.91 14.04
CA VAL A 76 14.79 -1.10 14.51
C VAL A 76 16.07 -1.69 13.91
N VAL A 77 16.49 -1.16 12.79
CA VAL A 77 17.56 -1.70 11.95
C VAL A 77 18.73 -0.74 11.80
N ASP A 78 19.91 -1.27 11.52
CA ASP A 78 21.08 -0.48 11.09
C ASP A 78 21.05 -0.25 9.55
N SER A 79 22.08 0.42 9.04
CA SER A 79 22.16 0.77 7.60
C SER A 79 22.26 -0.45 6.69
N ILE A 80 22.81 -1.55 7.17
CA ILE A 80 22.93 -2.79 6.39
C ILE A 80 21.57 -3.51 6.38
N GLY A 81 20.99 -3.73 7.55
CA GLY A 81 19.68 -4.38 7.69
C GLY A 81 18.52 -3.61 7.07
N PHE A 82 18.70 -2.30 6.83
CA PHE A 82 17.69 -1.47 6.16
C PHE A 82 17.30 -1.99 4.77
N VAL A 83 18.22 -2.60 4.05
CA VAL A 83 17.98 -3.14 2.71
C VAL A 83 17.03 -4.34 2.76
N ASP A 84 17.20 -5.19 3.77
CA ASP A 84 16.41 -6.43 3.93
C ASP A 84 15.07 -6.17 4.60
N ARG A 85 15.05 -5.28 5.59
CA ARG A 85 13.84 -4.92 6.35
C ARG A 85 13.96 -3.49 6.85
N ASN A 86 12.94 -2.69 6.59
CA ASN A 86 12.89 -1.32 7.10
C ASN A 86 11.50 -0.96 7.63
N TYR A 87 11.40 0.18 8.29
CA TYR A 87 10.19 0.65 8.93
C TYR A 87 9.26 1.43 7.98
N THR A 88 9.69 1.75 6.77
CA THR A 88 9.03 2.70 5.86
C THR A 88 7.55 2.39 5.59
N ASN A 89 7.25 1.14 5.25
CA ASN A 89 5.87 0.74 4.95
C ASN A 89 4.99 0.76 6.20
N VAL A 90 5.48 0.20 7.31
CA VAL A 90 4.75 0.16 8.59
C VAL A 90 4.52 1.58 9.10
N ASP A 91 5.54 2.45 9.09
CA ASP A 91 5.41 3.86 9.47
C ASP A 91 4.31 4.57 8.67
N ALA A 92 4.32 4.41 7.35
CA ALA A 92 3.33 5.04 6.48
C ALA A 92 1.91 4.48 6.66
N HIS A 93 1.78 3.18 6.91
CA HIS A 93 0.52 2.51 7.17
C HIS A 93 -0.11 3.00 8.49
N GLU A 94 0.64 2.89 9.59
CA GLU A 94 0.17 3.30 10.91
C GLU A 94 -0.11 4.82 10.98
N LEU A 95 0.68 5.62 10.26
CA LEU A 95 0.41 7.04 10.19
C LEU A 95 -0.84 7.37 9.37
N ALA A 96 -1.12 6.64 8.29
CA ALA A 96 -2.33 6.85 7.49
C ALA A 96 -3.61 6.55 8.28
N HIS A 97 -3.56 5.61 9.22
CA HIS A 97 -4.67 5.35 10.14
C HIS A 97 -5.11 6.56 10.96
N HIS A 98 -4.23 7.52 11.23
CA HIS A 98 -4.62 8.73 11.95
C HIS A 98 -5.68 9.57 11.20
N TRP A 99 -5.83 9.37 9.88
CA TRP A 99 -6.97 9.88 9.10
C TRP A 99 -8.02 8.79 8.87
N PHE A 100 -7.60 7.57 8.50
CA PHE A 100 -8.46 6.44 8.12
C PHE A 100 -8.47 5.35 9.20
N GLY A 101 -9.17 5.58 10.26
CA GLY A 101 -9.24 4.77 11.49
C GLY A 101 -9.54 5.64 12.68
N ASP A 102 -8.69 6.63 12.96
CA ASP A 102 -8.80 7.51 14.13
C ASP A 102 -9.71 8.72 13.89
N LEU A 103 -9.46 9.49 12.80
CA LEU A 103 -10.30 10.66 12.50
C LEU A 103 -11.69 10.24 12.04
N ILE A 104 -11.77 9.24 11.20
CA ILE A 104 -13.01 8.57 10.77
C ILE A 104 -12.87 7.09 11.00
N THR A 105 -13.86 6.43 11.57
CA THR A 105 -13.80 5.03 11.97
C THR A 105 -14.87 4.22 11.24
N ALA A 106 -14.56 3.03 10.76
CA ALA A 106 -15.56 2.14 10.16
C ALA A 106 -16.62 1.75 11.21
N GLU A 107 -17.92 1.81 10.85
CA GLU A 107 -19.03 1.54 11.76
C GLU A 107 -19.10 0.07 12.19
N SER A 108 -18.50 -0.84 11.42
CA SER A 108 -18.44 -2.27 11.71
C SER A 108 -17.32 -2.95 10.93
N SER A 109 -16.99 -4.19 11.31
CA SER A 109 -16.00 -5.01 10.61
C SER A 109 -16.34 -5.32 9.15
N THR A 110 -17.60 -5.19 8.73
CA THR A 110 -18.00 -5.28 7.32
C THR A 110 -17.34 -4.19 6.47
N HIS A 111 -17.06 -3.04 7.05
CA HIS A 111 -16.49 -1.88 6.36
C HIS A 111 -15.00 -1.67 6.72
N HIS A 112 -14.34 -2.67 7.26
CA HIS A 112 -12.95 -2.58 7.76
C HIS A 112 -11.93 -2.17 6.66
N TRP A 113 -12.23 -2.46 5.40
CA TRP A 113 -11.43 -2.00 4.27
C TRP A 113 -11.30 -0.46 4.17
N LEU A 114 -12.25 0.30 4.79
CA LEU A 114 -12.19 1.76 4.88
C LEU A 114 -11.08 2.26 5.84
N GLN A 115 -10.55 1.39 6.67
CA GLN A 115 -9.38 1.65 7.51
C GLN A 115 -8.15 1.00 6.87
N GLU A 116 -8.11 -0.31 6.82
CA GLU A 116 -6.93 -1.08 6.40
C GLU A 116 -6.60 -0.94 4.92
N GLY A 117 -7.62 -0.95 4.05
CA GLY A 117 -7.42 -0.76 2.61
C GLY A 117 -6.90 0.64 2.30
N PHE A 118 -7.42 1.67 2.99
CA PHE A 118 -6.91 3.04 2.88
C PHE A 118 -5.50 3.17 3.43
N ALA A 119 -5.22 2.66 4.62
CA ALA A 119 -3.88 2.72 5.21
C ALA A 119 -2.85 2.02 4.32
N THR A 120 -3.18 0.84 3.79
CA THR A 120 -2.33 0.09 2.85
C THR A 120 -2.10 0.87 1.55
N TYR A 121 -3.13 1.47 0.98
CA TYR A 121 -3.01 2.25 -0.25
C TYR A 121 -2.17 3.52 -0.05
N TYR A 122 -2.41 4.26 1.03
CA TYR A 122 -1.65 5.47 1.34
C TYR A 122 -0.20 5.17 1.74
N ALA A 123 0.06 4.02 2.35
CA ALA A 123 1.43 3.52 2.55
C ALA A 123 2.12 3.26 1.21
N ALA A 124 1.44 2.61 0.26
CA ALA A 124 2.00 2.39 -1.08
C ALA A 124 2.26 3.70 -1.83
N LEU A 125 1.40 4.72 -1.70
CA LEU A 125 1.64 6.06 -2.26
C LEU A 125 2.84 6.76 -1.59
N ALA A 126 3.03 6.61 -0.28
CA ALA A 126 4.19 7.14 0.42
C ALA A 126 5.48 6.44 -0.02
N GLU A 127 5.46 5.12 -0.20
CA GLU A 127 6.58 4.37 -0.77
C GLU A 127 6.87 4.79 -2.22
N LYS A 128 5.84 5.06 -3.03
CA LYS A 128 5.99 5.65 -4.38
C LYS A 128 6.73 6.98 -4.34
N GLU A 129 6.38 7.86 -3.43
CA GLU A 129 7.05 9.16 -3.21
C GLU A 129 8.53 8.98 -2.84
N ILE A 130 8.89 7.91 -2.12
CA ILE A 130 10.25 7.64 -1.64
C ILE A 130 11.09 6.88 -2.67
N TYR A 131 10.54 5.81 -3.25
CA TYR A 131 11.25 4.82 -4.05
C TYR A 131 10.93 4.89 -5.56
N GLY A 132 9.93 5.69 -5.95
CA GLY A 132 9.55 5.92 -7.33
C GLY A 132 8.51 4.94 -7.89
N ASP A 133 8.16 5.19 -9.17
CA ASP A 133 7.08 4.50 -9.85
C ASP A 133 7.34 3.01 -10.04
N ASP A 134 8.55 2.61 -10.40
CA ASP A 134 8.87 1.21 -10.66
C ASP A 134 8.72 0.34 -9.40
N TYR A 135 9.09 0.88 -8.24
CA TYR A 135 8.84 0.23 -6.96
C TYR A 135 7.33 0.05 -6.70
N PHE A 136 6.57 1.13 -6.84
CA PHE A 136 5.13 1.13 -6.60
C PHE A 136 4.39 0.14 -7.50
N TYR A 137 4.64 0.21 -8.80
CA TYR A 137 3.99 -0.68 -9.76
C TYR A 137 4.44 -2.15 -9.61
N SER A 138 5.70 -2.40 -9.25
CA SER A 138 6.19 -3.75 -8.95
C SER A 138 5.49 -4.34 -7.73
N LYS A 139 5.33 -3.57 -6.66
CA LYS A 139 4.57 -3.98 -5.47
C LYS A 139 3.11 -4.30 -5.80
N LEU A 140 2.44 -3.44 -6.56
CA LEU A 140 1.08 -3.69 -7.03
C LEU A 140 0.99 -4.96 -7.90
N TYR A 141 1.97 -5.17 -8.79
CA TYR A 141 2.01 -6.40 -9.61
C TYR A 141 2.12 -7.65 -8.74
N ASP A 142 3.02 -7.67 -7.76
CA ASP A 142 3.21 -8.81 -6.87
C ASP A 142 1.95 -9.09 -6.03
N THR A 143 1.31 -8.04 -5.51
CA THR A 143 0.02 -8.14 -4.79
C THR A 143 -1.09 -8.65 -5.71
N ALA A 144 -1.14 -8.20 -6.98
CA ALA A 144 -2.11 -8.70 -7.96
C ALA A 144 -1.96 -10.21 -8.20
N GLN A 145 -0.72 -10.74 -8.26
CA GLN A 145 -0.51 -12.18 -8.38
C GLN A 145 -1.01 -12.94 -7.15
N GLN A 146 -0.78 -12.42 -5.95
CA GLN A 146 -1.29 -13.01 -4.70
C GLN A 146 -2.82 -13.02 -4.67
N LEU A 147 -3.48 -11.90 -4.99
CA LEU A 147 -4.93 -11.78 -5.04
C LEU A 147 -5.54 -12.68 -6.10
N LYS A 148 -4.93 -12.77 -7.28
CA LYS A 148 -5.34 -13.70 -8.35
C LYS A 148 -5.24 -15.16 -7.89
N PHE A 149 -4.21 -15.53 -7.14
CA PHE A 149 -4.06 -16.86 -6.60
C PHE A 149 -5.12 -17.15 -5.53
N ALA A 150 -5.26 -16.25 -4.55
CA ALA A 150 -6.22 -16.37 -3.46
C ALA A 150 -7.67 -16.44 -3.95
N SER A 151 -8.03 -15.69 -5.00
CA SER A 151 -9.37 -15.66 -5.57
C SER A 151 -9.87 -17.01 -6.13
N ARG A 152 -8.97 -18.01 -6.27
CA ARG A 152 -9.34 -19.36 -6.71
C ARG A 152 -10.05 -20.18 -5.63
N THR A 153 -9.76 -19.87 -4.38
CA THR A 153 -10.26 -20.61 -3.20
C THR A 153 -10.97 -19.71 -2.19
N ASP A 154 -10.83 -18.40 -2.31
CA ASP A 154 -11.46 -17.45 -1.40
C ASP A 154 -12.99 -17.43 -1.62
N SER A 155 -13.74 -17.55 -0.52
CA SER A 155 -15.20 -17.54 -0.52
C SER A 155 -15.79 -16.32 0.17
N ILE A 156 -14.94 -15.41 0.67
CA ILE A 156 -15.36 -14.27 1.49
C ILE A 156 -14.96 -12.96 0.80
N PRO A 157 -15.93 -12.11 0.39
CA PRO A 157 -15.64 -10.83 -0.25
C PRO A 157 -15.17 -9.77 0.76
N VAL A 158 -14.73 -8.61 0.25
CA VAL A 158 -14.24 -7.49 1.08
C VAL A 158 -15.31 -6.98 2.04
N LEU A 159 -16.57 -6.82 1.56
CA LEU A 159 -17.69 -6.38 2.41
C LEU A 159 -18.26 -7.57 3.21
N ASN A 160 -17.42 -8.13 4.07
CA ASN A 160 -17.81 -9.21 4.97
C ASN A 160 -17.04 -9.10 6.29
N PRO A 161 -17.69 -9.20 7.46
CA PRO A 161 -17.02 -9.09 8.76
C PRO A 161 -16.00 -10.20 9.04
N LYS A 162 -15.99 -11.28 8.23
CA LYS A 162 -15.05 -12.40 8.32
C LYS A 162 -13.97 -12.37 7.22
N ALA A 163 -13.85 -11.26 6.47
CA ALA A 163 -12.82 -11.13 5.45
C ALA A 163 -11.42 -11.32 6.05
N SER A 164 -10.52 -11.93 5.28
CA SER A 164 -9.12 -12.14 5.69
C SER A 164 -8.32 -10.84 5.59
N SER A 165 -7.16 -10.78 6.25
CA SER A 165 -6.24 -9.64 6.12
C SER A 165 -5.87 -9.39 4.66
N LEU A 166 -5.53 -10.43 3.88
CA LEU A 166 -5.25 -10.27 2.45
C LEU A 166 -6.42 -9.61 1.71
N THR A 167 -7.66 -9.91 2.10
CA THR A 167 -8.85 -9.38 1.46
C THR A 167 -9.09 -7.91 1.81
N PHE A 168 -9.13 -7.53 3.08
CA PHE A 168 -9.47 -6.14 3.40
C PHE A 168 -8.28 -5.17 3.36
N TYR A 169 -7.02 -5.65 3.53
CA TYR A 169 -5.81 -4.84 3.32
C TYR A 169 -5.52 -4.70 1.81
N GLU A 170 -5.15 -5.80 1.16
CA GLU A 170 -4.57 -5.76 -0.18
C GLU A 170 -5.64 -5.58 -1.27
N LYS A 171 -6.75 -6.34 -1.23
CA LYS A 171 -7.84 -6.12 -2.20
C LYS A 171 -8.55 -4.80 -1.94
N GLY A 172 -8.65 -4.35 -0.68
CA GLY A 172 -9.12 -3.01 -0.33
C GLY A 172 -8.25 -1.92 -0.93
N ALA A 173 -6.92 -2.01 -0.80
CA ALA A 173 -5.98 -1.07 -1.42
C ALA A 173 -6.05 -1.10 -2.96
N TRP A 174 -6.17 -2.28 -3.56
CA TRP A 174 -6.38 -2.44 -5.00
C TRP A 174 -7.68 -1.79 -5.48
N THR A 175 -8.75 -1.91 -4.71
CA THR A 175 -10.02 -1.22 -4.99
C THR A 175 -9.80 0.29 -5.06
N LEU A 176 -9.06 0.87 -4.13
CA LEU A 176 -8.73 2.30 -4.13
C LEU A 176 -7.83 2.69 -5.29
N PHE A 177 -6.83 1.88 -5.64
CA PHE A 177 -5.97 2.11 -6.79
C PHE A 177 -6.80 2.14 -8.09
N VAL A 178 -7.67 1.15 -8.32
CA VAL A 178 -8.52 1.11 -9.51
C VAL A 178 -9.48 2.30 -9.56
N LEU A 179 -10.08 2.65 -8.43
CA LEU A 179 -10.96 3.81 -8.34
C LEU A 179 -10.21 5.11 -8.67
N HIS A 180 -9.04 5.31 -8.08
CA HIS A 180 -8.18 6.47 -8.32
C HIS A 180 -7.82 6.59 -9.81
N GLU A 181 -7.38 5.50 -10.43
CA GLU A 181 -7.05 5.46 -11.87
C GLU A 181 -8.28 5.69 -12.79
N THR A 182 -9.46 5.28 -12.32
CA THR A 182 -10.71 5.42 -13.09
C THR A 182 -11.25 6.85 -13.11
N ILE A 183 -11.27 7.52 -11.94
CA ILE A 183 -11.85 8.86 -11.82
C ILE A 183 -10.81 9.98 -11.95
N GLY A 184 -9.52 9.63 -11.89
CA GLY A 184 -8.38 10.53 -12.00
C GLY A 184 -8.00 11.24 -10.68
N ASP A 185 -6.74 11.62 -10.58
CA ASP A 185 -6.10 12.16 -9.37
C ASP A 185 -6.84 13.36 -8.75
N LYS A 186 -7.23 14.32 -9.59
CA LYS A 186 -7.91 15.54 -9.11
C LYS A 186 -9.27 15.23 -8.46
N ALA A 187 -10.07 14.36 -9.08
CA ALA A 187 -11.38 13.98 -8.55
C ALA A 187 -11.21 13.13 -7.28
N PHE A 188 -10.32 12.16 -7.31
CA PHE A 188 -10.02 11.30 -6.16
C PHE A 188 -9.60 12.13 -4.93
N LYS A 189 -8.59 12.99 -5.05
CA LYS A 189 -8.13 13.87 -3.95
C LYS A 189 -9.21 14.80 -3.43
N LYS A 190 -10.06 15.31 -4.32
CA LYS A 190 -11.20 16.15 -3.92
C LYS A 190 -12.22 15.36 -3.08
N ALA A 191 -12.54 14.13 -3.50
CA ALA A 191 -13.44 13.25 -2.76
C ALA A 191 -12.88 12.87 -1.38
N ILE A 192 -11.61 12.45 -1.32
CA ILE A 192 -10.93 12.10 -0.06
C ILE A 192 -10.96 13.28 0.92
N LYS A 193 -10.58 14.46 0.45
CA LYS A 193 -10.62 15.67 1.30
C LYS A 193 -12.03 15.98 1.82
N SER A 194 -13.06 15.82 0.98
CA SER A 194 -14.46 16.01 1.37
C SER A 194 -14.90 14.97 2.38
N TYR A 195 -14.59 13.70 2.12
CA TYR A 195 -14.88 12.56 2.98
C TYR A 195 -14.32 12.74 4.39
N LEU A 196 -13.00 12.98 4.50
CA LEU A 196 -12.34 13.21 5.78
C LEU A 196 -12.89 14.41 6.55
N LYS A 197 -13.22 15.52 5.86
CA LYS A 197 -13.78 16.71 6.51
C LYS A 197 -15.22 16.52 6.99
N LYS A 198 -16.05 15.88 6.16
CA LYS A 198 -17.48 15.70 6.45
C LYS A 198 -17.72 14.76 7.62
N TYR A 199 -16.92 13.69 7.66
CA TYR A 199 -17.07 12.61 8.62
C TYR A 199 -16.04 12.65 9.76
N ALA A 200 -15.29 13.74 9.92
CA ALA A 200 -14.36 13.91 11.04
C ALA A 200 -15.02 13.59 12.37
N TYR A 201 -14.39 12.70 13.15
CA TYR A 201 -14.86 12.22 14.46
C TYR A 201 -16.19 11.46 14.43
N LYS A 202 -16.49 10.79 13.30
CA LYS A 202 -17.69 9.97 13.12
C LYS A 202 -17.35 8.57 12.66
N THR A 203 -18.30 7.67 12.82
CA THR A 203 -18.29 6.37 12.15
C THR A 203 -18.82 6.49 10.72
N VAL A 204 -18.34 5.64 9.83
CA VAL A 204 -18.58 5.64 8.39
C VAL A 204 -18.79 4.23 7.85
N ASN A 205 -19.53 4.14 6.76
CA ASN A 205 -19.68 2.92 5.98
C ASN A 205 -19.27 3.13 4.51
N THR A 206 -19.31 2.08 3.74
CA THR A 206 -18.91 2.10 2.32
C THR A 206 -19.74 3.08 1.49
N ASN A 207 -21.05 3.24 1.77
CA ASN A 207 -21.90 4.19 1.05
C ASN A 207 -21.50 5.64 1.32
N ASP A 208 -21.15 5.96 2.56
CA ASP A 208 -20.67 7.31 2.93
C ASP A 208 -19.47 7.73 2.09
N PHE A 209 -18.55 6.81 1.83
CA PHE A 209 -17.40 7.06 0.95
C PHE A 209 -17.84 7.24 -0.51
N PHE A 210 -18.64 6.32 -1.06
CA PHE A 210 -19.09 6.43 -2.45
C PHE A 210 -19.97 7.64 -2.71
N ASP A 211 -20.71 8.12 -1.72
CA ASP A 211 -21.47 9.36 -1.86
C ASP A 211 -20.58 10.59 -2.05
N GLU A 212 -19.37 10.61 -1.49
CA GLU A 212 -18.40 11.68 -1.79
C GLU A 212 -17.76 11.50 -3.18
N ILE A 213 -17.57 10.28 -3.65
CA ILE A 213 -17.11 9.99 -5.03
C ILE A 213 -18.14 10.49 -6.08
N LYS A 214 -19.42 10.19 -5.87
CA LYS A 214 -20.50 10.62 -6.78
C LYS A 214 -20.61 12.15 -6.96
N LYS A 215 -20.16 12.93 -5.97
CA LYS A 215 -20.15 14.40 -6.07
C LYS A 215 -19.08 14.95 -7.00
N VAL A 216 -18.10 14.17 -7.36
CA VAL A 216 -16.92 14.62 -8.12
C VAL A 216 -16.74 13.89 -9.45
N SER A 217 -17.53 12.83 -9.70
CA SER A 217 -17.44 11.99 -10.89
C SER A 217 -18.79 11.31 -11.16
N ASP A 218 -19.16 11.18 -12.45
CA ASP A 218 -20.33 10.40 -12.92
C ASP A 218 -20.05 8.89 -12.91
N PHE A 219 -19.36 8.44 -11.92
CA PHE A 219 -18.87 7.09 -11.75
C PHE A 219 -19.98 6.14 -11.27
N ASP A 220 -20.15 4.99 -11.95
CA ASP A 220 -21.09 3.94 -11.53
C ASP A 220 -20.55 3.19 -10.30
N SER A 221 -20.81 3.77 -9.14
CA SER A 221 -20.37 3.24 -7.87
C SER A 221 -21.02 1.89 -7.53
N ALA A 222 -22.25 1.62 -8.00
CA ALA A 222 -22.94 0.37 -7.72
C ALA A 222 -22.29 -0.80 -8.46
N LYS A 223 -22.01 -0.63 -9.75
CA LYS A 223 -21.28 -1.61 -10.55
C LYS A 223 -19.89 -1.85 -10.00
N PHE A 224 -19.18 -0.79 -9.63
CA PHE A 224 -17.84 -0.88 -9.08
C PHE A 224 -17.82 -1.63 -7.75
N GLN A 225 -18.68 -1.27 -6.80
CA GLN A 225 -18.83 -1.95 -5.51
C GLN A 225 -19.08 -3.45 -5.70
N LYS A 226 -20.03 -3.80 -6.58
CA LYS A 226 -20.32 -5.17 -6.91
C LYS A 226 -19.09 -5.93 -7.41
N THR A 227 -18.30 -5.32 -8.32
CA THR A 227 -17.14 -5.95 -8.94
C THR A 227 -15.97 -6.10 -7.95
N TRP A 228 -15.67 -5.09 -7.14
CA TRP A 228 -14.45 -5.05 -6.35
C TRP A 228 -14.62 -5.40 -4.88
N LEU A 229 -15.80 -5.13 -4.30
CA LEU A 229 -16.03 -5.30 -2.86
C LEU A 229 -16.97 -6.44 -2.51
N GLU A 230 -17.90 -6.82 -3.40
CA GLU A 230 -18.93 -7.84 -3.12
C GLU A 230 -18.64 -9.20 -3.77
N THR A 231 -17.61 -9.31 -4.60
CA THR A 231 -17.17 -10.58 -5.19
C THR A 231 -15.85 -11.04 -4.60
N THR A 232 -15.60 -12.34 -4.63
CA THR A 232 -14.31 -12.94 -4.25
C THR A 232 -13.31 -12.90 -5.40
N ALA A 233 -13.80 -12.85 -6.65
CA ALA A 233 -12.96 -12.76 -7.83
C ALA A 233 -12.07 -11.50 -7.84
N PHE A 234 -10.87 -11.63 -8.39
CA PHE A 234 -9.99 -10.51 -8.68
C PHE A 234 -10.01 -10.24 -10.18
N ASP A 235 -10.40 -9.01 -10.58
CA ASP A 235 -10.47 -8.61 -11.99
C ASP A 235 -9.06 -8.43 -12.58
N THR A 236 -8.44 -9.56 -12.92
CA THR A 236 -7.09 -9.60 -13.50
C THR A 236 -6.96 -8.84 -14.83
N PRO A 237 -7.94 -8.87 -15.76
CA PRO A 237 -7.86 -8.07 -16.98
C PRO A 237 -7.75 -6.57 -16.71
N THR A 238 -8.60 -6.01 -15.86
CA THR A 238 -8.52 -4.59 -15.45
C THR A 238 -7.21 -4.29 -14.74
N ALA A 239 -6.78 -5.14 -13.82
CA ALA A 239 -5.51 -4.98 -13.11
C ALA A 239 -4.32 -4.93 -14.09
N ASN A 240 -4.23 -5.88 -15.01
CA ASN A 240 -3.15 -5.93 -16.01
C ASN A 240 -3.17 -4.69 -16.93
N ALA A 241 -4.34 -4.23 -17.34
CA ALA A 241 -4.46 -3.02 -18.17
C ALA A 241 -3.91 -1.78 -17.45
N LEU A 242 -4.21 -1.62 -16.15
CA LEU A 242 -3.69 -0.51 -15.35
C LEU A 242 -2.19 -0.64 -15.08
N LEU A 243 -1.73 -1.83 -14.72
CA LEU A 243 -0.31 -2.11 -14.50
C LEU A 243 0.53 -1.88 -15.76
N SER A 244 0.00 -2.20 -16.93
CA SER A 244 0.67 -2.01 -18.23
C SER A 244 0.91 -0.54 -18.60
N LYS A 245 0.43 0.43 -17.82
CA LYS A 245 0.83 1.83 -17.96
C LYS A 245 2.29 2.06 -17.58
N ASN A 246 2.87 1.22 -16.72
CA ASN A 246 4.27 1.26 -16.35
C ASN A 246 5.11 0.34 -17.27
N LYS A 247 6.23 0.88 -17.79
CA LYS A 247 7.10 0.17 -18.73
C LYS A 247 7.77 -1.06 -18.11
N THR A 248 8.19 -0.98 -16.86
CA THR A 248 8.79 -2.12 -16.13
C THR A 248 7.80 -3.27 -16.05
N ILE A 249 6.53 -2.97 -15.77
CA ILE A 249 5.49 -4.01 -15.69
C ILE A 249 5.14 -4.59 -17.08
N GLN A 250 5.16 -3.77 -18.13
CA GLN A 250 5.03 -4.32 -19.51
C GLN A 250 6.05 -5.43 -19.74
N ILE A 251 7.32 -5.17 -19.42
CA ILE A 251 8.40 -6.14 -19.58
C ILE A 251 8.17 -7.37 -18.67
N ARG A 252 7.78 -7.17 -17.40
CA ARG A 252 7.47 -8.30 -16.50
C ARG A 252 6.33 -9.18 -17.03
N LEU A 253 5.28 -8.57 -17.58
CA LEU A 253 4.16 -9.31 -18.20
C LEU A 253 4.60 -10.08 -19.46
N GLU A 254 5.55 -9.54 -20.24
CA GLU A 254 6.14 -10.25 -21.38
C GLU A 254 6.97 -11.45 -20.91
N VAL A 255 7.83 -11.26 -19.91
CA VAL A 255 8.61 -12.35 -19.28
C VAL A 255 7.67 -13.42 -18.73
N ASP A 256 6.57 -13.05 -18.09
CA ASP A 256 5.59 -14.00 -17.55
C ASP A 256 4.89 -14.84 -18.63
N LYS A 257 4.61 -14.26 -19.80
CA LYS A 257 4.05 -15.02 -20.95
C LYS A 257 4.97 -16.13 -21.44
N MET A 258 6.27 -15.98 -21.21
CA MET A 258 7.31 -16.94 -21.62
C MET A 258 7.51 -18.09 -20.62
N LYS A 259 6.74 -18.19 -19.53
CA LYS A 259 6.87 -19.28 -18.52
C LYS A 259 6.80 -20.69 -19.10
N LYS A 260 6.04 -20.88 -20.19
CA LYS A 260 5.90 -22.17 -20.88
C LYS A 260 6.74 -22.29 -22.16
N THR A 261 7.48 -21.26 -22.52
CA THR A 261 8.38 -21.26 -23.68
C THR A 261 9.65 -22.00 -23.31
N PRO A 262 10.13 -22.94 -24.15
CA PRO A 262 11.42 -23.63 -23.94
C PRO A 262 12.56 -22.64 -23.73
N PHE A 263 13.50 -22.96 -22.83
CA PHE A 263 14.60 -22.05 -22.48
C PHE A 263 15.40 -21.61 -23.71
N ALA A 264 15.70 -22.51 -24.64
CA ALA A 264 16.45 -22.20 -25.84
C ALA A 264 15.80 -21.12 -26.73
N GLU A 265 14.47 -20.98 -26.69
CA GLU A 265 13.74 -19.98 -27.49
C GLU A 265 13.69 -18.60 -26.82
N LYS A 266 13.83 -18.51 -25.49
CA LYS A 266 13.78 -17.26 -24.72
C LYS A 266 15.15 -16.78 -24.23
N GLN A 267 16.20 -17.59 -24.37
CA GLN A 267 17.53 -17.33 -23.82
C GLN A 267 18.10 -15.98 -24.26
N ASP A 268 18.11 -15.69 -25.58
CA ASP A 268 18.69 -14.45 -26.11
C ASP A 268 17.94 -13.19 -25.57
N TYR A 269 16.62 -13.28 -25.48
CA TYR A 269 15.80 -12.19 -24.90
C TYR A 269 16.11 -11.99 -23.42
N PHE A 270 16.22 -13.07 -22.65
CA PHE A 270 16.57 -13.01 -21.24
C PHE A 270 17.97 -12.44 -21.00
N LEU A 271 18.97 -12.90 -21.79
CA LEU A 271 20.33 -12.35 -21.71
C LEU A 271 20.38 -10.86 -22.03
N LYS A 272 19.62 -10.43 -23.03
CA LYS A 272 19.48 -8.99 -23.35
C LYS A 272 18.94 -8.18 -22.16
N LEU A 273 17.88 -8.65 -21.52
CA LEU A 273 17.29 -7.97 -20.37
C LEU A 273 18.22 -7.99 -19.15
N LEU A 274 18.85 -9.13 -18.84
CA LEU A 274 19.79 -9.24 -17.71
C LEU A 274 20.98 -8.30 -17.83
N ASN A 275 21.46 -8.07 -19.07
CA ASN A 275 22.57 -7.15 -19.38
C ASN A 275 22.14 -5.69 -19.58
N SER A 276 20.84 -5.39 -19.46
CA SER A 276 20.32 -4.02 -19.60
C SER A 276 20.05 -3.34 -18.25
N ASP A 277 19.78 -2.04 -18.29
CA ASP A 277 19.41 -1.25 -17.11
C ASP A 277 17.90 -1.31 -16.87
N VAL A 278 17.34 -2.53 -16.78
CA VAL A 278 15.95 -2.71 -16.36
C VAL A 278 15.84 -2.80 -14.84
N TYR A 279 14.69 -2.43 -14.31
CA TYR A 279 14.42 -2.51 -12.89
C TYR A 279 14.64 -3.95 -12.36
N HIS A 280 15.26 -4.08 -11.18
CA HIS A 280 15.71 -5.37 -10.64
C HIS A 280 14.60 -6.46 -10.60
N ALA A 281 13.34 -6.08 -10.32
CA ALA A 281 12.24 -7.03 -10.30
C ALA A 281 12.00 -7.77 -11.64
N VAL A 282 12.40 -7.17 -12.78
CA VAL A 282 12.42 -7.87 -14.07
C VAL A 282 13.48 -8.96 -14.07
N LYS A 283 14.69 -8.65 -13.59
CA LYS A 283 15.81 -9.61 -13.52
C LYS A 283 15.47 -10.77 -12.57
N GLU A 284 14.85 -10.49 -11.44
CA GLU A 284 14.37 -11.50 -10.49
C GLU A 284 13.33 -12.43 -11.12
N SER A 285 12.40 -11.90 -11.91
CA SER A 285 11.40 -12.71 -12.63
C SER A 285 12.07 -13.65 -13.65
N ILE A 286 13.13 -13.19 -14.33
CA ILE A 286 13.90 -14.02 -15.27
C ILE A 286 14.67 -15.12 -14.54
N VAL A 287 15.36 -14.77 -13.44
CA VAL A 287 16.14 -15.74 -12.64
C VAL A 287 15.21 -16.84 -12.11
N SER A 288 14.04 -16.47 -11.56
CA SER A 288 13.06 -17.44 -11.09
C SER A 288 12.57 -18.39 -12.17
N GLN A 289 12.42 -17.92 -13.43
CA GLN A 289 12.06 -18.80 -14.54
C GLN A 289 13.20 -19.76 -14.94
N ILE A 290 14.44 -19.25 -14.96
CA ILE A 290 15.62 -20.09 -15.28
C ILE A 290 15.78 -21.19 -14.23
N GLU A 291 15.56 -20.87 -12.96
CA GLU A 291 15.61 -21.86 -11.88
C GLU A 291 14.52 -22.92 -12.03
N SER A 292 13.29 -22.52 -12.40
CA SER A 292 12.19 -23.45 -12.65
C SER A 292 12.49 -24.39 -13.84
N ASP A 293 13.03 -23.86 -14.93
CA ASP A 293 13.33 -24.63 -16.15
C ASP A 293 14.45 -25.68 -15.96
N LYS A 294 15.25 -25.58 -14.89
CA LYS A 294 16.32 -26.58 -14.61
C LYS A 294 15.80 -27.90 -14.05
N TYR A 295 14.54 -27.94 -13.64
CA TYR A 295 13.93 -29.11 -13.00
C TYR A 295 12.88 -29.78 -13.89
N GLU A 296 12.73 -29.33 -15.14
CA GLU A 296 11.97 -29.98 -16.19
C GLU A 296 12.92 -30.72 -17.15
#